data_6a632255eaa97508e550dced476831c0
#
_entry.id   6a632255eaa97508e550dced476831c0
#
_cell.length_a   1.000
_cell.length_b   1.000
_cell.length_c   1.000
_cell.angle_alpha   90.00
_cell.angle_beta   90.00
_cell.angle_gamma   90.00
#
_symmetry.space_group_name_H-M   'P 1'
#
loop_
_entity.id
_entity.type
_entity.pdbx_description
1 polymer ?
#
loop_
_entity_poly.entity_id
_entity_poly.type
_entity_poly.pdbx_seq_one_letter_code
_entity_poly.pdbx_strand_id
1 'polypeptide(L)'
;MMSGAFIVFEGADGAGKSTVCKRVFDALTSKGIEAVVTAEPTHTKVGAFIRSGAAGGISQRTEALLFVADRNDHTEWIDEEVSRGKIVLCDRYFASTVAYQSARLDGDSTDRDWLIRINEQFIGKPDATILVDIDPRVGMSRVGTRGEEISKFEKLDFQDQVRSNYLDLAKSY
;
A
#
# COMPACT_ATOMS: atom_id res chain seq x y z
N MET A 1 17.84 20.50 13.57
CA MET A 1 16.51 19.92 13.27
C MET A 1 16.76 18.52 12.73
N MET A 2 16.02 17.51 13.20
CA MET A 2 16.09 16.18 12.57
C MET A 2 15.51 16.29 11.16
N SER A 3 16.14 15.62 10.18
CA SER A 3 15.54 15.48 8.85
C SER A 3 14.31 14.61 8.96
N GLY A 4 13.22 14.97 8.26
CA GLY A 4 12.07 14.10 8.13
C GLY A 4 12.44 12.81 7.40
N ALA A 5 11.57 11.82 7.47
CA ALA A 5 11.74 10.55 6.76
C ALA A 5 10.40 10.00 6.28
N PHE A 6 10.42 9.27 5.17
CA PHE A 6 9.27 8.59 4.61
C PHE A 6 9.45 7.07 4.72
N ILE A 7 8.58 6.42 5.51
CA ILE A 7 8.63 4.97 5.79
C ILE A 7 7.30 4.32 5.36
N VAL A 8 7.41 3.27 4.59
CA VAL A 8 6.26 2.54 4.03
C VAL A 8 6.15 1.15 4.65
N PHE A 9 4.91 0.74 4.95
CA PHE A 9 4.57 -0.62 5.39
C PHE A 9 3.77 -1.32 4.30
N GLU A 10 4.31 -2.39 3.76
CA GLU A 10 3.72 -3.18 2.68
C GLU A 10 3.43 -4.62 3.13
N GLY A 11 2.61 -5.33 2.40
CA GLY A 11 2.27 -6.74 2.65
C GLY A 11 0.83 -7.08 2.31
N ALA A 12 0.53 -8.37 2.28
CA ALA A 12 -0.79 -8.91 1.97
C ALA A 12 -1.88 -8.52 3.00
N ASP A 13 -3.14 -8.79 2.68
CA ASP A 13 -4.24 -8.52 3.59
C ASP A 13 -4.16 -9.40 4.84
N GLY A 14 -4.51 -8.82 5.98
CA GLY A 14 -4.38 -9.49 7.28
C GLY A 14 -2.95 -9.61 7.82
N ALA A 15 -1.92 -9.14 7.11
CA ALA A 15 -0.52 -9.20 7.56
C ALA A 15 -0.26 -8.39 8.85
N GLY A 16 -1.08 -7.40 9.16
CA GLY A 16 -0.93 -6.59 10.37
C GLY A 16 -0.19 -5.28 10.16
N LYS A 17 -0.06 -4.81 8.92
CA LYS A 17 0.58 -3.54 8.55
C LYS A 17 0.13 -2.37 9.41
N SER A 18 -1.17 -2.10 9.46
CA SER A 18 -1.76 -0.99 10.24
C SER A 18 -1.43 -1.10 11.73
N THR A 19 -1.36 -2.32 12.27
CA THR A 19 -0.96 -2.57 13.65
C THR A 19 0.50 -2.23 13.90
N VAL A 20 1.39 -2.65 12.99
CA VAL A 20 2.83 -2.35 13.08
C VAL A 20 3.06 -0.86 12.91
N CYS A 21 2.45 -0.25 11.89
CA CYS A 21 2.52 1.19 11.62
C CYS A 21 2.09 2.00 12.87
N LYS A 22 0.94 1.65 13.48
CA LYS A 22 0.49 2.31 14.71
C LYS A 22 1.47 2.16 15.87
N ARG A 23 2.03 0.96 16.09
CA ARG A 23 3.02 0.74 17.16
C ARG A 23 4.28 1.57 16.95
N VAL A 24 4.75 1.68 15.70
CA VAL A 24 5.90 2.53 15.36
C VAL A 24 5.57 4.00 15.63
N PHE A 25 4.39 4.46 15.21
CA PHE A 25 3.91 5.81 15.51
C PHE A 25 3.90 6.11 17.02
N ASP A 26 3.29 5.22 17.82
CA ASP A 26 3.21 5.38 19.27
C ASP A 26 4.61 5.41 19.91
N ALA A 27 5.55 4.60 19.41
CA ALA A 27 6.93 4.56 19.91
C ALA A 27 7.73 5.83 19.56
N LEU A 28 7.53 6.41 18.37
CA LEU A 28 8.16 7.65 17.95
C LEU A 28 7.64 8.84 18.77
N THR A 29 6.34 8.96 18.87
CA THR A 29 5.67 10.06 19.59
C THR A 29 5.97 10.02 21.09
N SER A 30 6.07 8.82 21.70
CA SER A 30 6.49 8.71 23.12
C SER A 30 7.92 9.20 23.40
N LYS A 31 8.75 9.28 22.35
CA LYS A 31 10.10 9.84 22.41
C LYS A 31 10.17 11.32 22.02
N GLY A 32 9.04 11.97 21.80
CA GLY A 32 8.96 13.36 21.36
C GLY A 32 9.34 13.57 19.88
N ILE A 33 9.35 12.49 19.08
CA ILE A 33 9.62 12.59 17.62
C ILE A 33 8.30 12.85 16.91
N GLU A 34 8.25 13.92 16.13
CA GLU A 34 7.07 14.25 15.32
C GLU A 34 6.89 13.23 14.20
N ALA A 35 5.72 12.59 14.18
CA ALA A 35 5.35 11.62 13.17
C ALA A 35 3.89 11.80 12.74
N VAL A 36 3.57 11.38 11.53
CA VAL A 36 2.20 11.31 11.00
C VAL A 36 1.97 9.95 10.36
N VAL A 37 0.72 9.50 10.40
CA VAL A 37 0.31 8.23 9.77
C VAL A 37 -0.62 8.53 8.61
N THR A 38 -0.39 7.87 7.49
CA THR A 38 -1.22 7.93 6.30
C THR A 38 -1.39 6.52 5.70
N ALA A 39 -2.20 6.40 4.67
CA ALA A 39 -2.45 5.13 3.98
C ALA A 39 -2.91 5.37 2.54
N GLU A 40 -2.69 4.38 1.68
CA GLU A 40 -3.29 4.32 0.34
C GLU A 40 -4.27 3.15 0.22
N PRO A 41 -5.42 3.35 -0.52
CA PRO A 41 -5.88 4.61 -1.09
C PRO A 41 -6.11 5.68 -0.03
N THR A 42 -5.90 6.96 -0.38
CA THR A 42 -6.04 8.09 0.53
C THR A 42 -7.51 8.43 0.86
N HIS A 43 -7.71 9.44 1.71
CA HIS A 43 -9.04 10.02 1.95
C HIS A 43 -9.37 11.21 1.02
N THR A 44 -8.54 11.47 -0.01
CA THR A 44 -8.82 12.44 -1.07
C THR A 44 -10.03 12.03 -1.91
N LYS A 45 -10.44 12.87 -2.85
CA LYS A 45 -11.57 12.53 -3.73
C LYS A 45 -11.31 11.27 -4.56
N VAL A 46 -10.08 11.09 -5.07
CA VAL A 46 -9.70 9.91 -5.85
C VAL A 46 -9.64 8.68 -4.96
N GLY A 47 -8.96 8.76 -3.82
CA GLY A 47 -8.87 7.66 -2.87
C GLY A 47 -10.23 7.27 -2.29
N ALA A 48 -11.11 8.24 -2.01
CA ALA A 48 -12.48 7.96 -1.57
C ALA A 48 -13.30 7.24 -2.66
N PHE A 49 -13.13 7.62 -3.93
CA PHE A 49 -13.77 6.91 -5.07
C PHE A 49 -13.31 5.45 -5.13
N ILE A 50 -12.00 5.18 -5.01
CA ILE A 50 -11.46 3.82 -4.99
C ILE A 50 -12.04 3.03 -3.81
N ARG A 51 -12.03 3.60 -2.60
CA ARG A 51 -12.52 2.95 -1.37
C ARG A 51 -14.01 2.63 -1.40
N SER A 52 -14.81 3.43 -2.08
CA SER A 52 -16.26 3.23 -2.17
C SER A 52 -16.65 2.00 -2.99
N GLY A 53 -15.71 1.33 -3.66
CA GLY A 53 -15.99 0.25 -4.59
C GLY A 53 -16.64 0.72 -5.91
N ALA A 54 -16.81 2.03 -6.11
CA ALA A 54 -17.36 2.59 -7.35
C ALA A 54 -16.48 2.30 -8.58
N ALA A 55 -15.22 1.95 -8.35
CA ALA A 55 -14.31 1.41 -9.38
C ALA A 55 -14.64 -0.03 -9.81
N GLY A 56 -15.63 -0.69 -9.19
CA GLY A 56 -16.06 -2.03 -9.59
C GLY A 56 -16.55 -2.05 -11.05
N GLY A 57 -16.10 -3.06 -11.82
CA GLY A 57 -16.48 -3.24 -13.24
C GLY A 57 -15.64 -2.44 -14.25
N ILE A 58 -14.69 -1.62 -13.82
CA ILE A 58 -13.69 -1.02 -14.71
C ILE A 58 -12.53 -2.00 -14.97
N SER A 59 -11.76 -1.74 -16.04
CA SER A 59 -10.60 -2.59 -16.35
C SER A 59 -9.51 -2.47 -15.27
N GLN A 60 -8.70 -3.52 -15.07
CA GLN A 60 -7.59 -3.51 -14.12
C GLN A 60 -6.58 -2.37 -14.40
N ARG A 61 -6.37 -2.04 -15.68
CA ARG A 61 -5.49 -0.92 -16.06
C ARG A 61 -6.07 0.42 -15.62
N THR A 62 -7.37 0.62 -15.77
CA THR A 62 -8.05 1.83 -15.29
C THR A 62 -7.99 1.92 -13.77
N GLU A 63 -8.21 0.80 -13.07
CA GLU A 63 -8.07 0.75 -11.62
C GLU A 63 -6.64 1.10 -11.17
N ALA A 64 -5.61 0.54 -11.83
CA ALA A 64 -4.21 0.87 -11.57
C ALA A 64 -3.92 2.37 -11.78
N LEU A 65 -4.44 2.97 -12.85
CA LEU A 65 -4.28 4.41 -13.11
C LEU A 65 -4.96 5.28 -12.04
N LEU A 66 -6.08 4.84 -11.47
CA LEU A 66 -6.71 5.53 -10.34
C LEU A 66 -5.81 5.50 -9.09
N PHE A 67 -5.15 4.37 -8.79
CA PHE A 67 -4.17 4.30 -7.71
C PHE A 67 -2.97 5.22 -7.97
N VAL A 68 -2.51 5.33 -9.21
CA VAL A 68 -1.43 6.26 -9.59
C VAL A 68 -1.88 7.71 -9.40
N ALA A 69 -3.10 8.05 -9.81
CA ALA A 69 -3.64 9.41 -9.65
C ALA A 69 -3.78 9.80 -8.17
N ASP A 70 -4.29 8.88 -7.32
CA ASP A 70 -4.38 9.09 -5.88
C ASP A 70 -3.00 9.31 -5.26
N ARG A 71 -2.01 8.51 -5.67
CA ARG A 71 -0.62 8.58 -5.21
C ARG A 71 0.07 9.87 -5.62
N ASN A 72 -0.20 10.40 -6.80
CA ASN A 72 0.38 11.66 -7.24
C ASN A 72 0.08 12.80 -6.23
N ASP A 73 -1.17 12.99 -5.88
CA ASP A 73 -1.57 13.99 -4.89
C ASP A 73 -1.01 13.67 -3.50
N HIS A 74 -0.97 12.38 -3.15
CA HIS A 74 -0.45 11.91 -1.86
C HIS A 74 1.05 12.16 -1.72
N THR A 75 1.82 11.97 -2.78
CA THR A 75 3.27 12.20 -2.78
C THR A 75 3.61 13.67 -2.49
N GLU A 76 2.87 14.61 -3.06
CA GLU A 76 3.05 16.05 -2.78
C GLU A 76 2.85 16.33 -1.27
N TRP A 77 1.80 15.78 -0.67
CA TRP A 77 1.54 15.92 0.76
C TRP A 77 2.64 15.26 1.62
N ILE A 78 3.13 14.06 1.22
CA ILE A 78 4.22 13.37 1.92
C ILE A 78 5.48 14.24 1.92
N ASP A 79 5.86 14.77 0.77
CA ASP A 79 7.05 15.62 0.62
C ASP A 79 6.96 16.88 1.50
N GLU A 80 5.78 17.49 1.60
CA GLU A 80 5.54 18.62 2.50
C GLU A 80 5.76 18.24 3.97
N GLU A 81 5.21 17.14 4.44
CA GLU A 81 5.35 16.71 5.84
C GLU A 81 6.80 16.32 6.17
N VAL A 82 7.48 15.62 5.26
CA VAL A 82 8.91 15.29 5.39
C VAL A 82 9.77 16.57 5.42
N SER A 83 9.46 17.56 4.56
CA SER A 83 10.19 18.83 4.53
C SER A 83 10.06 19.63 5.84
N ARG A 84 8.94 19.43 6.57
CA ARG A 84 8.71 19.99 7.92
C ARG A 84 9.45 19.24 9.03
N GLY A 85 10.23 18.20 8.69
CA GLY A 85 11.03 17.41 9.63
C GLY A 85 10.25 16.25 10.28
N LYS A 86 9.05 15.93 9.81
CA LYS A 86 8.25 14.83 10.36
C LYS A 86 8.62 13.47 9.76
N ILE A 87 8.38 12.42 10.54
CA ILE A 87 8.42 11.04 10.03
C ILE A 87 7.03 10.68 9.51
N VAL A 88 6.92 10.42 8.20
CA VAL A 88 5.70 9.97 7.56
C VAL A 88 5.68 8.44 7.52
N LEU A 89 4.67 7.84 8.13
CA LEU A 89 4.44 6.39 8.15
C LEU A 89 3.23 6.07 7.26
N CYS A 90 3.44 5.32 6.20
CA CYS A 90 2.41 5.03 5.21
C CYS A 90 2.05 3.54 5.19
N ASP A 91 0.77 3.22 5.43
CA ASP A 91 0.23 1.87 5.26
C ASP A 91 -0.18 1.67 3.80
N ARG A 92 0.60 0.93 3.04
CA ARG A 92 0.55 0.72 1.59
C ARG A 92 1.04 1.91 0.76
N TYR A 93 1.73 1.58 -0.32
CA TYR A 93 2.23 2.53 -1.31
C TYR A 93 2.28 1.85 -2.69
N PHE A 94 3.22 2.22 -3.57
CA PHE A 94 3.26 1.74 -4.95
C PHE A 94 3.42 0.21 -5.08
N ALA A 95 4.14 -0.44 -4.16
CA ALA A 95 4.34 -1.89 -4.19
C ALA A 95 3.02 -2.65 -4.01
N SER A 96 2.06 -2.09 -3.25
CA SER A 96 0.68 -2.62 -3.18
C SER A 96 0.02 -2.64 -4.56
N THR A 97 0.09 -1.55 -5.33
CA THR A 97 -0.48 -1.51 -6.68
C THR A 97 0.18 -2.55 -7.58
N VAL A 98 1.51 -2.65 -7.56
CA VAL A 98 2.22 -3.65 -8.37
C VAL A 98 1.84 -5.07 -7.95
N ALA A 99 1.85 -5.37 -6.64
CA ALA A 99 1.61 -6.71 -6.14
C ALA A 99 0.18 -7.20 -6.42
N TYR A 100 -0.82 -6.34 -6.22
CA TYR A 100 -2.22 -6.69 -6.37
C TYR A 100 -2.68 -6.70 -7.82
N GLN A 101 -2.32 -5.67 -8.61
CA GLN A 101 -2.80 -5.56 -9.98
C GLN A 101 -2.09 -6.50 -10.96
N SER A 102 -0.88 -6.97 -10.63
CA SER A 102 -0.21 -8.00 -11.43
C SER A 102 -0.59 -9.44 -11.05
N ALA A 103 -1.34 -9.65 -9.96
CA ALA A 103 -1.77 -10.99 -9.56
C ALA A 103 -2.82 -11.53 -10.54
N ARG A 104 -2.64 -12.79 -10.96
CA ARG A 104 -3.47 -13.45 -11.97
C ARG A 104 -4.46 -14.41 -11.33
N LEU A 105 -5.77 -14.16 -11.51
CA LEU A 105 -6.79 -15.16 -11.19
C LEU A 105 -7.68 -15.54 -12.38
N ASP A 106 -7.88 -14.64 -13.33
CA ASP A 106 -8.85 -14.75 -14.42
C ASP A 106 -8.25 -14.57 -15.82
N GLY A 107 -6.93 -14.49 -15.93
CA GLY A 107 -6.21 -14.23 -17.18
C GLY A 107 -6.10 -12.78 -17.62
N ASP A 108 -6.84 -11.87 -16.99
CA ASP A 108 -6.69 -10.42 -17.20
C ASP A 108 -5.63 -9.86 -16.24
N SER A 109 -4.35 -10.13 -16.53
CA SER A 109 -3.23 -9.64 -15.74
C SER A 109 -2.65 -8.37 -16.34
N THR A 110 -2.50 -7.37 -15.51
CA THR A 110 -1.79 -6.14 -15.87
C THR A 110 -0.28 -6.42 -15.87
N ASP A 111 0.42 -5.96 -16.90
CA ASP A 111 1.87 -6.11 -17.04
C ASP A 111 2.59 -5.47 -15.84
N ARG A 112 3.35 -6.27 -15.09
CA ARG A 112 4.09 -5.83 -13.92
C ARG A 112 5.09 -4.71 -14.25
N ASP A 113 5.81 -4.84 -15.37
CA ASP A 113 6.79 -3.83 -15.78
C ASP A 113 6.12 -2.51 -16.16
N TRP A 114 4.93 -2.59 -16.76
CA TRP A 114 4.14 -1.40 -17.04
C TRP A 114 3.69 -0.73 -15.74
N LEU A 115 3.20 -1.50 -14.74
CA LEU A 115 2.82 -0.98 -13.42
C LEU A 115 3.99 -0.28 -12.73
N ILE A 116 5.18 -0.87 -12.78
CA ILE A 116 6.38 -0.26 -12.22
C ILE A 116 6.68 1.06 -12.93
N ARG A 117 6.76 1.05 -14.27
CA ARG A 117 7.09 2.25 -15.06
C ARG A 117 6.13 3.41 -14.85
N ILE A 118 4.82 3.16 -14.76
CA ILE A 118 3.86 4.26 -14.54
C ILE A 118 3.94 4.82 -13.13
N ASN A 119 4.28 4.00 -12.14
CA ASN A 119 4.43 4.45 -10.78
C ASN A 119 5.72 5.25 -10.58
N GLU A 120 6.85 4.81 -11.14
CA GLU A 120 8.16 5.46 -10.98
C GLU A 120 8.18 6.95 -11.36
N GLN A 121 7.22 7.41 -12.15
CA GLN A 121 7.09 8.81 -12.55
C GLN A 121 6.48 9.70 -11.45
N PHE A 122 5.78 9.11 -10.47
CA PHE A 122 4.94 9.82 -9.51
C PHE A 122 5.25 9.44 -8.06
N ILE A 123 6.18 8.51 -7.82
CA ILE A 123 6.54 8.10 -6.47
C ILE A 123 7.65 8.98 -5.89
N GLY A 124 7.44 9.50 -4.68
CA GLY A 124 8.53 9.85 -3.79
C GLY A 124 9.23 8.57 -3.33
N LYS A 125 10.56 8.54 -3.36
CA LYS A 125 11.31 7.36 -2.92
C LYS A 125 11.25 7.24 -1.40
N PRO A 126 10.70 6.14 -0.82
CA PRO A 126 10.75 5.93 0.61
C PRO A 126 12.20 5.79 1.11
N ASP A 127 12.48 6.32 2.31
CA ASP A 127 13.74 6.06 3.01
C ASP A 127 13.85 4.61 3.47
N ALA A 128 12.69 3.99 3.78
CA ALA A 128 12.60 2.56 4.08
C ALA A 128 11.23 2.00 3.69
N THR A 129 11.23 0.79 3.15
CA THR A 129 10.03 -0.02 2.94
C THR A 129 10.11 -1.27 3.80
N ILE A 130 9.10 -1.50 4.63
CA ILE A 130 9.00 -2.63 5.55
C ILE A 130 7.94 -3.58 5.01
N LEU A 131 8.36 -4.74 4.50
CA LEU A 131 7.45 -5.80 4.11
C LEU A 131 7.03 -6.62 5.34
N VAL A 132 5.75 -6.55 5.69
CA VAL A 132 5.14 -7.38 6.73
C VAL A 132 4.66 -8.66 6.05
N ASP A 133 5.52 -9.68 6.06
CA ASP A 133 5.22 -10.97 5.44
C ASP A 133 4.44 -11.88 6.39
N ILE A 134 3.45 -12.59 5.84
CA ILE A 134 2.64 -13.57 6.57
C ILE A 134 2.15 -14.65 5.60
N ASP A 135 1.92 -15.86 6.14
CA ASP A 135 1.19 -16.89 5.39
C ASP A 135 -0.22 -16.39 5.04
N PRO A 136 -0.63 -16.41 3.76
CA PRO A 136 -1.93 -15.94 3.32
C PRO A 136 -3.11 -16.59 4.04
N ARG A 137 -3.00 -17.88 4.44
CA ARG A 137 -4.04 -18.56 5.23
C ARG A 137 -4.27 -17.90 6.57
N VAL A 138 -3.17 -17.47 7.23
CA VAL A 138 -3.26 -16.75 8.51
C VAL A 138 -3.81 -15.33 8.29
N GLY A 139 -3.37 -14.64 7.23
CA GLY A 139 -3.90 -13.33 6.85
C GLY A 139 -5.41 -13.37 6.62
N MET A 140 -5.86 -14.28 5.78
CA MET A 140 -7.27 -14.48 5.45
C MET A 140 -8.13 -14.79 6.68
N SER A 141 -7.65 -15.65 7.59
CA SER A 141 -8.38 -15.95 8.83
C SER A 141 -8.61 -14.70 9.69
N ARG A 142 -7.66 -13.77 9.71
CA ARG A 142 -7.77 -12.51 10.45
C ARG A 142 -8.75 -11.52 9.81
N VAL A 143 -8.79 -11.47 8.48
CA VAL A 143 -9.76 -10.64 7.73
C VAL A 143 -11.17 -11.15 7.97
N GLY A 144 -11.43 -12.44 7.83
CA GLY A 144 -12.75 -13.04 8.04
C GLY A 144 -13.31 -12.82 9.46
N THR A 145 -12.46 -12.76 10.48
CA THR A 145 -12.88 -12.50 11.87
C THR A 145 -13.30 -11.06 12.14
N ARG A 146 -13.00 -10.12 11.24
CA ARG A 146 -13.39 -8.70 11.40
C ARG A 146 -14.76 -8.37 10.82
N GLY A 147 -15.47 -9.35 10.26
CA GLY A 147 -16.81 -9.16 9.70
C GLY A 147 -16.85 -8.31 8.44
N GLU A 148 -15.73 -8.11 7.78
CA GLU A 148 -15.64 -7.40 6.51
C GLU A 148 -16.15 -8.30 5.38
N GLU A 149 -16.81 -7.71 4.38
CA GLU A 149 -17.24 -8.41 3.17
C GLU A 149 -16.00 -8.93 2.43
N ILE A 150 -15.95 -10.22 2.12
CA ILE A 150 -14.81 -10.82 1.42
C ILE A 150 -14.80 -10.32 -0.02
N SER A 151 -13.82 -9.49 -0.36
CA SER A 151 -13.63 -8.98 -1.71
C SER A 151 -13.03 -10.06 -2.64
N LYS A 152 -13.10 -9.83 -3.96
CA LYS A 152 -12.44 -10.71 -4.95
C LYS A 152 -10.93 -10.88 -4.70
N PHE A 153 -10.30 -9.90 -4.02
CA PHE A 153 -8.86 -9.88 -3.74
C PHE A 153 -8.46 -10.72 -2.52
N GLU A 154 -9.42 -11.24 -1.76
CA GLU A 154 -9.19 -11.99 -0.52
C GLU A 154 -9.25 -13.51 -0.72
N LYS A 155 -9.45 -13.97 -1.95
CA LYS A 155 -9.34 -15.38 -2.28
C LYS A 155 -7.91 -15.87 -2.04
N LEU A 156 -7.76 -17.04 -1.44
CA LEU A 156 -6.46 -17.58 -1.02
C LEU A 156 -5.43 -17.62 -2.16
N ASP A 157 -5.81 -18.18 -3.32
CA ASP A 157 -4.92 -18.30 -4.48
C ASP A 157 -4.44 -16.92 -4.98
N PHE A 158 -5.31 -15.91 -4.89
CA PHE A 158 -4.96 -14.54 -5.21
C PHE A 158 -3.98 -13.97 -4.18
N GLN A 159 -4.20 -14.21 -2.89
CA GLN A 159 -3.32 -13.73 -1.83
C GLN A 159 -1.95 -14.43 -1.85
N ASP A 160 -1.88 -15.70 -2.25
CA ASP A 160 -0.62 -16.40 -2.48
C ASP A 160 0.18 -15.74 -3.61
N GLN A 161 -0.48 -15.36 -4.71
CA GLN A 161 0.16 -14.64 -5.81
C GLN A 161 0.59 -13.22 -5.39
N VAL A 162 -0.25 -12.50 -4.65
CA VAL A 162 0.09 -11.17 -4.11
C VAL A 162 1.33 -11.25 -3.22
N ARG A 163 1.39 -12.22 -2.30
CA ARG A 163 2.56 -12.45 -1.46
C ARG A 163 3.82 -12.72 -2.28
N SER A 164 3.73 -13.59 -3.29
CA SER A 164 4.85 -13.89 -4.19
C SER A 164 5.35 -12.63 -4.87
N ASN A 165 4.45 -11.79 -5.37
CA ASN A 165 4.80 -10.52 -6.02
C ASN A 165 5.52 -9.56 -5.07
N TYR A 166 5.08 -9.46 -3.80
CA TYR A 166 5.77 -8.66 -2.79
C TYR A 166 7.19 -9.17 -2.48
N LEU A 167 7.35 -10.49 -2.32
CA LEU A 167 8.66 -11.10 -2.07
C LEU A 167 9.64 -10.87 -3.24
N ASP A 168 9.13 -10.86 -4.46
CA ASP A 168 9.94 -10.57 -5.63
C ASP A 168 10.29 -9.07 -5.75
N LEU A 169 9.35 -8.19 -5.42
CA LEU A 169 9.63 -6.75 -5.34
C LEU A 169 10.70 -6.45 -4.28
N ALA A 170 10.62 -7.05 -3.11
CA ALA A 170 11.58 -6.84 -2.03
C ALA A 170 13.02 -7.27 -2.36
N LYS A 171 13.24 -8.07 -3.42
CA LYS A 171 14.59 -8.42 -3.93
C LYS A 171 15.14 -7.37 -4.89
N SER A 172 14.27 -6.54 -5.47
CA SER A 172 14.60 -5.62 -6.56
C SER A 172 14.59 -4.16 -6.14
N TYR A 173 13.89 -3.84 -5.08
CA TYR A 173 13.65 -2.51 -4.52
C TYR A 173 13.97 -2.47 -3.02
#